data_219901fad62dd5a370ed8dfc1797f75d
#
_entry.id   219901fad62dd5a370ed8dfc1797f75d
#
_cell.length_a   1.000
_cell.length_b   1.000
_cell.length_c   1.000
_cell.angle_alpha   90.00
_cell.angle_beta   90.00
_cell.angle_gamma   90.00
#
_symmetry.space_group_name_H-M   'P 1'
#
loop_
_entity.id
_entity.type
_entity.pdbx_description
1 polymer ?
#
loop_
_entity_poly.entity_id
_entity_poly.type
_entity_poly.pdbx_seq_one_letter_code
_entity_poly.pdbx_strand_id
1 'polypeptide(L)'
;MQKRYGSLDALNKAWNATFWSHNYTEWSQIESPAPHGENAVQGLALDWKRFVSYQSIDFYKWERDCVRELAPKAEFTVNMMYRFNDINYFDFAKEIDVASWDNYPTWHKPTETIEETALDTAMMHDLYYSLKGKPFLMMESSPSFTNWQPVSKQKRPGIAELSALQAVAHGADSVCYFQWRASRGAEEKLHGAVVGHDGREDARPFRETAEVGETLEQL
;
A
#
# COMPACT_ATOMS: atom_id res chain seq x y z
N MET A 1 6.47 -23.43 8.49
CA MET A 1 5.56 -24.54 8.84
C MET A 1 6.08 -25.38 10.01
N GLN A 2 7.29 -25.95 9.98
CA GLN A 2 7.87 -26.77 11.06
C GLN A 2 7.83 -26.08 12.43
N LYS A 3 8.26 -24.81 12.52
CA LYS A 3 8.23 -24.02 13.76
C LYS A 3 6.80 -23.85 14.32
N ARG A 4 5.78 -23.82 13.47
CA ARG A 4 4.38 -23.58 13.87
C ARG A 4 3.70 -24.87 14.34
N TYR A 5 3.90 -25.97 13.61
CA TYR A 5 3.15 -27.20 13.83
C TYR A 5 3.93 -28.30 14.57
N GLY A 6 5.25 -28.22 14.57
CA GLY A 6 6.14 -29.19 15.20
C GLY A 6 6.24 -30.52 14.45
N SER A 7 5.11 -31.08 13.99
CA SER A 7 5.06 -32.33 13.24
C SER A 7 4.13 -32.27 12.03
N LEU A 8 4.36 -33.15 11.05
CA LEU A 8 3.47 -33.29 9.89
C LEU A 8 2.08 -33.78 10.28
N ASP A 9 1.97 -34.66 11.28
CA ASP A 9 0.68 -35.12 11.77
C ASP A 9 -0.15 -33.97 12.33
N ALA A 10 0.46 -33.08 13.10
CA ALA A 10 -0.19 -31.89 13.62
C ALA A 10 -0.62 -30.93 12.49
N LEU A 11 0.22 -30.74 11.47
CA LEU A 11 -0.10 -29.94 10.29
C LEU A 11 -1.25 -30.57 9.50
N ASN A 12 -1.16 -31.85 9.15
CA ASN A 12 -2.19 -32.56 8.40
C ASN A 12 -3.56 -32.51 9.10
N LYS A 13 -3.55 -32.68 10.42
CA LYS A 13 -4.75 -32.55 11.25
C LYS A 13 -5.30 -31.11 11.21
N ALA A 14 -4.45 -30.09 11.39
CA ALA A 14 -4.87 -28.69 11.40
C ALA A 14 -5.44 -28.23 10.06
N TRP A 15 -4.88 -28.71 8.95
CA TRP A 15 -5.33 -28.38 7.60
C TRP A 15 -6.45 -29.31 7.09
N ASN A 16 -6.84 -30.33 7.88
CA ASN A 16 -7.77 -31.38 7.45
C ASN A 16 -7.32 -32.04 6.14
N ALA A 17 -6.03 -32.31 6.02
CA ALA A 17 -5.39 -32.72 4.78
C ALA A 17 -5.81 -34.13 4.31
N THR A 18 -6.47 -34.91 5.16
CA THR A 18 -7.04 -36.21 4.80
C THR A 18 -8.13 -36.11 3.71
N PHE A 19 -8.79 -34.92 3.63
CA PHE A 19 -9.77 -34.68 2.59
C PHE A 19 -9.11 -34.69 1.22
N TRP A 20 -9.62 -35.53 0.31
CA TRP A 20 -9.06 -35.76 -1.02
C TRP A 20 -7.59 -36.20 -1.02
N SER A 21 -7.15 -36.88 0.05
CA SER A 21 -5.80 -37.43 0.17
C SER A 21 -4.65 -36.40 0.04
N HIS A 22 -4.85 -35.19 0.50
CA HIS A 22 -3.81 -34.15 0.54
C HIS A 22 -2.83 -34.29 1.71
N ASN A 23 -2.68 -35.48 2.31
CA ASN A 23 -1.76 -35.70 3.43
C ASN A 23 -0.30 -35.52 2.99
N TYR A 24 0.42 -34.72 3.74
CA TYR A 24 1.85 -34.52 3.58
C TYR A 24 2.60 -35.56 4.43
N THR A 25 3.55 -36.24 3.84
CA THR A 25 4.43 -37.23 4.49
C THR A 25 5.84 -36.71 4.69
N GLU A 26 6.20 -35.65 3.97
CA GLU A 26 7.48 -34.95 4.08
C GLU A 26 7.28 -33.42 4.01
N TRP A 27 8.10 -32.67 4.73
CA TRP A 27 8.04 -31.21 4.72
C TRP A 27 8.37 -30.60 3.35
N SER A 28 9.18 -31.29 2.54
CA SER A 28 9.55 -30.87 1.18
C SER A 28 8.37 -30.88 0.18
N GLN A 29 7.28 -31.57 0.51
CA GLN A 29 6.07 -31.59 -0.32
C GLN A 29 5.21 -30.32 -0.16
N ILE A 30 5.50 -29.48 0.84
CA ILE A 30 4.74 -28.29 1.10
C ILE A 30 5.32 -27.15 0.27
N GLU A 31 4.73 -26.91 -0.87
CA GLU A 31 5.09 -25.84 -1.79
C GLU A 31 4.18 -24.61 -1.62
N SER A 32 4.52 -23.51 -2.31
CA SER A 32 3.65 -22.34 -2.38
C SER A 32 2.33 -22.69 -3.08
N PRO A 33 1.20 -22.07 -2.70
CA PRO A 33 -0.04 -22.22 -3.44
C PRO A 33 0.15 -21.85 -4.91
N ALA A 34 -0.30 -22.70 -5.81
CA ALA A 34 -0.20 -22.47 -7.24
C ALA A 34 -1.58 -22.63 -7.91
N PRO A 35 -1.87 -21.92 -8.99
CA PRO A 35 -3.14 -21.98 -9.69
C PRO A 35 -3.21 -23.21 -10.61
N HIS A 36 -3.19 -24.42 -10.02
CA HIS A 36 -3.16 -25.70 -10.77
C HIS A 36 -4.54 -26.29 -11.09
N GLY A 37 -5.60 -25.51 -11.00
CA GLY A 37 -6.94 -26.02 -11.27
C GLY A 37 -7.56 -26.87 -10.17
N GLU A 38 -6.82 -27.25 -9.15
CA GLU A 38 -7.33 -27.86 -7.93
C GLU A 38 -7.63 -26.77 -6.89
N ASN A 39 -8.69 -26.99 -6.11
CA ASN A 39 -8.98 -26.12 -4.98
C ASN A 39 -7.83 -26.20 -3.98
N ALA A 40 -7.20 -25.08 -3.72
CA ALA A 40 -6.11 -25.00 -2.76
C ALA A 40 -6.54 -25.54 -1.39
N VAL A 41 -5.66 -26.25 -0.72
CA VAL A 41 -5.82 -26.56 0.70
C VAL A 41 -5.89 -25.24 1.47
N GLN A 42 -7.06 -24.93 2.05
CA GLN A 42 -7.32 -23.61 2.67
C GLN A 42 -6.33 -23.30 3.80
N GLY A 43 -5.92 -24.30 4.56
CA GLY A 43 -4.89 -24.16 5.59
C GLY A 43 -3.54 -23.73 5.00
N LEU A 44 -3.14 -24.31 3.87
CA LEU A 44 -1.93 -23.92 3.14
C LEU A 44 -2.02 -22.47 2.65
N ALA A 45 -3.14 -22.10 2.01
CA ALA A 45 -3.33 -20.76 1.49
C ALA A 45 -3.24 -19.69 2.59
N LEU A 46 -3.89 -19.94 3.74
CA LEU A 46 -3.83 -19.03 4.89
C LEU A 46 -2.43 -18.96 5.50
N ASP A 47 -1.77 -20.09 5.69
CA ASP A 47 -0.42 -20.12 6.25
C ASP A 47 0.64 -19.57 5.29
N TRP A 48 0.39 -19.64 3.98
CA TRP A 48 1.23 -18.96 3.01
C TRP A 48 1.16 -17.43 3.16
N LYS A 49 -0.04 -16.86 3.30
CA LYS A 49 -0.22 -15.43 3.58
C LYS A 49 0.48 -15.01 4.88
N ARG A 50 0.33 -15.80 5.94
CA ARG A 50 1.04 -15.58 7.20
C ARG A 50 2.56 -15.65 7.03
N PHE A 51 3.05 -16.56 6.20
CA PHE A 51 4.48 -16.67 5.89
C PHE A 51 4.98 -15.44 5.12
N VAL A 52 4.26 -15.01 4.08
CA VAL A 52 4.60 -13.79 3.32
C VAL A 52 4.65 -12.58 4.25
N SER A 53 3.61 -12.40 5.07
CA SER A 53 3.57 -11.31 6.06
C SER A 53 4.76 -11.35 7.03
N TYR A 54 5.06 -12.54 7.58
CA TYR A 54 6.20 -12.71 8.47
C TYR A 54 7.53 -12.38 7.77
N GLN A 55 7.75 -12.88 6.57
CA GLN A 55 9.00 -12.65 5.82
C GLN A 55 9.17 -11.16 5.46
N SER A 56 8.12 -10.48 5.06
CA SER A 56 8.16 -9.04 4.76
C SER A 56 8.51 -8.21 6.00
N ILE A 57 7.91 -8.55 7.14
CA ILE A 57 8.20 -7.87 8.42
C ILE A 57 9.63 -8.17 8.87
N ASP A 58 10.08 -9.42 8.77
CA ASP A 58 11.42 -9.83 9.17
C ASP A 58 12.50 -9.16 8.33
N PHE A 59 12.29 -9.08 7.01
CA PHE A 59 13.18 -8.37 6.09
C PHE A 59 13.23 -6.87 6.39
N TYR A 60 12.08 -6.22 6.58
CA TYR A 60 12.02 -4.82 6.99
C TYR A 60 12.78 -4.55 8.29
N LYS A 61 12.62 -5.42 9.29
CA LYS A 61 13.34 -5.28 10.57
C LYS A 61 14.84 -5.36 10.38
N TRP A 62 15.29 -6.28 9.56
CA TRP A 62 16.71 -6.43 9.25
C TRP A 62 17.28 -5.17 8.61
N GLU A 63 16.61 -4.59 7.60
CA GLU A 63 17.03 -3.33 6.97
C GLU A 63 17.00 -2.17 7.97
N ARG A 64 15.90 -2.02 8.70
CA ARG A 64 15.76 -0.97 9.73
C ARG A 64 16.88 -1.04 10.76
N ASP A 65 17.18 -2.21 11.27
CA ASP A 65 18.13 -2.40 12.36
C ASP A 65 19.56 -2.06 11.90
N CYS A 66 19.93 -2.39 10.65
CA CYS A 66 21.19 -1.97 10.05
C CYS A 66 21.32 -0.42 9.97
N VAL A 67 20.27 0.28 9.60
CA VAL A 67 20.29 1.74 9.53
C VAL A 67 20.26 2.36 10.93
N ARG A 68 19.51 1.77 11.85
CA ARG A 68 19.36 2.27 13.23
C ARG A 68 20.67 2.23 14.02
N GLU A 69 21.58 1.33 13.70
CA GLU A 69 22.94 1.33 14.28
C GLU A 69 23.70 2.63 13.99
N LEU A 70 23.49 3.22 12.81
CA LEU A 70 24.16 4.45 12.36
C LEU A 70 23.32 5.70 12.64
N ALA A 71 22.00 5.58 12.64
CA ALA A 71 21.05 6.67 12.83
C ALA A 71 19.99 6.31 13.90
N PRO A 72 20.36 6.24 15.19
CA PRO A 72 19.50 5.72 16.26
C PRO A 72 18.23 6.55 16.52
N LYS A 73 18.20 7.79 16.04
CA LYS A 73 17.04 8.70 16.19
C LYS A 73 16.17 8.78 14.92
N ALA A 74 16.53 8.07 13.84
CA ALA A 74 15.74 8.06 12.63
C ALA A 74 14.39 7.37 12.88
N GLU A 75 13.33 7.96 12.37
CA GLU A 75 12.03 7.32 12.29
C GLU A 75 11.92 6.52 11.00
N PHE A 76 11.27 5.37 11.08
CA PHE A 76 11.15 4.42 9.99
C PHE A 76 9.71 4.21 9.62
N THR A 77 9.47 4.23 8.33
CA THR A 77 8.19 3.91 7.73
C THR A 77 8.39 3.02 6.50
N VAL A 78 7.30 2.58 5.90
CA VAL A 78 7.31 1.84 4.63
C VAL A 78 6.03 2.16 3.88
N ASN A 79 6.11 2.35 2.57
CA ASN A 79 4.95 2.55 1.73
C ASN A 79 4.06 1.31 1.76
N MET A 80 2.91 1.41 2.39
CA MET A 80 1.90 0.34 2.39
C MET A 80 0.96 0.57 1.21
N MET A 81 0.45 -0.52 0.65
CA MET A 81 -0.40 -0.47 -0.53
C MET A 81 -1.84 -0.80 -0.15
N TYR A 82 -2.75 0.10 -0.36
CA TYR A 82 -4.20 -0.10 -0.28
C TYR A 82 -4.59 -1.33 0.61
N ARG A 83 -5.45 -2.24 0.14
CA ARG A 83 -5.85 -3.47 0.85
C ARG A 83 -5.06 -4.69 0.35
N PHE A 84 -3.78 -4.75 0.64
CA PHE A 84 -2.96 -5.88 0.25
C PHE A 84 -3.13 -7.05 1.25
N ASN A 85 -3.87 -8.08 0.83
CA ASN A 85 -4.33 -9.15 1.71
C ASN A 85 -3.24 -10.16 2.14
N ASP A 86 -2.05 -10.09 1.58
CA ASP A 86 -0.96 -11.02 1.88
C ASP A 86 -0.02 -10.50 2.99
N ILE A 87 -0.24 -9.26 3.45
CA ILE A 87 0.48 -8.68 4.59
C ILE A 87 -0.53 -8.27 5.66
N ASN A 88 -0.28 -8.68 6.89
CA ASN A 88 -1.03 -8.21 8.05
C ASN A 88 -0.48 -6.85 8.50
N TYR A 89 -1.15 -5.78 8.09
CA TYR A 89 -0.73 -4.42 8.40
C TYR A 89 -0.74 -4.10 9.91
N PHE A 90 -1.61 -4.73 10.69
CA PHE A 90 -1.61 -4.54 12.15
C PHE A 90 -0.37 -5.14 12.82
N ASP A 91 0.16 -6.25 12.30
CA ASP A 91 1.43 -6.80 12.79
C ASP A 91 2.62 -5.97 12.27
N PHE A 92 2.57 -5.52 11.02
CA PHE A 92 3.61 -4.67 10.45
C PHE A 92 3.71 -3.31 11.15
N ALA A 93 2.57 -2.71 11.49
CA ALA A 93 2.50 -1.43 12.20
C ALA A 93 3.18 -1.43 13.58
N LYS A 94 3.36 -2.59 14.21
CA LYS A 94 4.11 -2.71 15.47
C LYS A 94 5.61 -2.43 15.31
N GLU A 95 6.12 -2.62 14.11
CA GLU A 95 7.55 -2.56 13.79
C GLU A 95 7.99 -1.24 13.14
N ILE A 96 7.06 -0.44 12.59
CA ILE A 96 7.31 0.88 12.01
C ILE A 96 7.04 1.99 13.03
N ASP A 97 7.70 3.13 12.87
CA ASP A 97 7.50 4.28 13.75
C ASP A 97 6.27 5.10 13.32
N VAL A 98 6.10 5.28 12.02
CA VAL A 98 4.98 6.02 11.41
C VAL A 98 4.28 5.14 10.37
N ALA A 99 2.96 5.10 10.37
CA ALA A 99 2.20 4.48 9.30
C ALA A 99 2.23 5.36 8.05
N SER A 100 2.38 4.75 6.88
CA SER A 100 2.28 5.46 5.62
C SER A 100 1.70 4.58 4.52
N TRP A 101 1.09 5.17 3.50
CA TRP A 101 0.53 4.43 2.40
C TRP A 101 0.44 5.24 1.11
N ASP A 102 0.31 4.52 -0.01
CA ASP A 102 0.23 5.08 -1.35
C ASP A 102 -1.23 5.11 -1.81
N ASN A 103 -1.71 6.30 -2.17
CA ASN A 103 -3.10 6.56 -2.49
C ASN A 103 -3.28 7.07 -3.93
N TYR A 104 -3.77 6.19 -4.79
CA TYR A 104 -4.03 6.48 -6.20
C TYR A 104 -5.48 6.20 -6.60
N PRO A 105 -6.46 6.90 -6.05
CA PRO A 105 -7.87 6.67 -6.37
C PRO A 105 -8.17 7.06 -7.82
N THR A 106 -8.98 6.24 -8.47
CA THR A 106 -9.42 6.49 -9.85
C THR A 106 -10.71 7.31 -9.86
N TRP A 107 -10.59 8.63 -9.88
CA TRP A 107 -11.71 9.59 -9.83
C TRP A 107 -12.59 9.64 -11.09
N HIS A 108 -12.40 8.75 -12.03
CA HIS A 108 -13.10 8.74 -13.32
C HIS A 108 -13.55 7.34 -13.76
N LYS A 109 -13.71 6.42 -12.83
CA LYS A 109 -14.27 5.10 -13.13
C LYS A 109 -15.68 5.23 -13.70
N PRO A 110 -16.01 4.53 -14.78
CA PRO A 110 -17.36 4.58 -15.34
C PRO A 110 -18.40 3.87 -14.47
N THR A 111 -17.96 3.02 -13.56
CA THR A 111 -18.80 2.18 -12.69
C THR A 111 -18.97 2.71 -11.28
N GLU A 112 -18.30 3.80 -10.92
CA GLU A 112 -18.32 4.40 -9.59
C GLU A 112 -18.54 5.91 -9.69
N THR A 113 -19.29 6.46 -8.74
CA THR A 113 -19.41 7.91 -8.58
C THR A 113 -18.17 8.48 -7.86
N ILE A 114 -18.04 9.80 -7.86
CA ILE A 114 -16.95 10.47 -7.10
C ILE A 114 -17.14 10.24 -5.61
N GLU A 115 -18.35 10.25 -5.13
CA GLU A 115 -18.70 10.03 -3.74
C GLU A 115 -18.34 8.61 -3.30
N GLU A 116 -18.59 7.60 -4.12
CA GLU A 116 -18.17 6.22 -3.83
C GLU A 116 -16.64 6.08 -3.78
N THR A 117 -15.93 6.72 -4.72
CA THR A 117 -14.47 6.77 -4.70
C THR A 117 -13.96 7.49 -3.45
N ALA A 118 -14.59 8.60 -3.06
CA ALA A 118 -14.23 9.35 -1.86
C ALA A 118 -14.48 8.55 -0.57
N LEU A 119 -15.60 7.82 -0.49
CA LEU A 119 -15.92 6.96 0.66
C LEU A 119 -14.91 5.80 0.81
N ASP A 120 -14.56 5.14 -0.29
CA ASP A 120 -13.56 4.07 -0.26
C ASP A 120 -12.18 4.62 0.18
N THR A 121 -11.80 5.79 -0.31
CA THR A 121 -10.57 6.49 0.08
C THR A 121 -10.60 6.88 1.55
N ALA A 122 -11.71 7.42 2.06
CA ALA A 122 -11.90 7.77 3.47
C ALA A 122 -11.72 6.55 4.38
N MET A 123 -12.36 5.42 4.03
CA MET A 123 -12.19 4.16 4.77
C MET A 123 -10.73 3.73 4.85
N MET A 124 -9.97 3.92 3.76
CA MET A 124 -8.55 3.60 3.76
C MET A 124 -7.73 4.54 4.66
N HIS A 125 -8.00 5.83 4.63
CA HIS A 125 -7.36 6.78 5.55
C HIS A 125 -7.63 6.40 7.02
N ASP A 126 -8.87 6.09 7.37
CA ASP A 126 -9.26 5.64 8.71
C ASP A 126 -8.55 4.34 9.11
N LEU A 127 -8.41 3.39 8.17
CA LEU A 127 -7.64 2.17 8.40
C LEU A 127 -6.18 2.50 8.77
N TYR A 128 -5.50 3.34 7.98
CA TYR A 128 -4.09 3.67 8.23
C TYR A 128 -3.89 4.48 9.51
N TYR A 129 -4.81 5.40 9.83
CA TYR A 129 -4.83 6.04 11.12
C TYR A 129 -4.99 5.03 12.27
N SER A 130 -5.90 4.07 12.12
CA SER A 130 -6.19 3.07 13.16
C SER A 130 -5.03 2.12 13.46
N LEU A 131 -4.10 1.92 12.50
CA LEU A 131 -2.96 1.03 12.70
C LEU A 131 -2.08 1.44 13.90
N LYS A 132 -1.99 2.74 14.17
CA LYS A 132 -1.17 3.29 15.27
C LYS A 132 -1.95 4.23 16.19
N GLY A 133 -3.17 4.65 15.84
CA GLY A 133 -3.92 5.70 16.55
C GLY A 133 -3.20 7.04 16.58
N LYS A 134 -2.42 7.34 15.53
CA LYS A 134 -1.60 8.53 15.34
C LYS A 134 -1.69 8.99 13.88
N PRO A 135 -1.35 10.25 13.59
CA PRO A 135 -1.24 10.73 12.23
C PRO A 135 -0.39 9.80 11.35
N PHE A 136 -0.80 9.66 10.10
CA PHE A 136 -0.12 8.85 9.09
C PHE A 136 0.40 9.73 7.96
N LEU A 137 1.32 9.20 7.15
CA LEU A 137 1.79 9.89 5.96
C LEU A 137 1.05 9.35 4.72
N MET A 138 0.41 10.22 3.96
CA MET A 138 0.05 9.88 2.59
C MET A 138 1.33 9.99 1.75
N MET A 139 2.05 8.87 1.65
CA MET A 139 3.43 8.84 1.14
C MET A 139 3.49 9.05 -0.37
N GLU A 140 2.49 8.57 -1.09
CA GLU A 140 2.37 8.80 -2.52
C GLU A 140 0.94 9.12 -2.92
N SER A 141 0.80 10.09 -3.80
CA SER A 141 -0.43 10.39 -4.54
C SER A 141 -0.08 11.04 -5.87
N SER A 142 -0.91 10.87 -6.88
CA SER A 142 -0.70 11.57 -8.15
C SER A 142 -1.18 13.02 -8.07
N PRO A 143 -0.39 14.00 -8.50
CA PRO A 143 -0.86 15.38 -8.64
C PRO A 143 -1.86 15.55 -9.79
N SER A 144 -1.89 14.62 -10.76
CA SER A 144 -2.76 14.74 -11.93
C SER A 144 -3.35 13.41 -12.41
N PHE A 145 -2.54 12.47 -12.89
CA PHE A 145 -2.96 11.16 -13.40
C PHE A 145 -1.85 10.12 -13.21
N THR A 146 -2.21 8.85 -13.38
CA THR A 146 -1.26 7.72 -13.36
C THR A 146 -1.18 7.10 -14.76
N ASN A 147 -0.01 6.56 -15.13
CA ASN A 147 0.18 5.96 -16.46
C ASN A 147 -0.15 4.47 -16.54
N TRP A 148 -0.36 3.82 -15.41
CA TRP A 148 -0.60 2.36 -15.33
C TRP A 148 -2.11 2.00 -15.27
N GLN A 149 -3.00 2.97 -15.23
CA GLN A 149 -4.43 2.71 -15.33
C GLN A 149 -4.85 2.46 -16.79
N PRO A 150 -5.90 1.67 -17.03
CA PRO A 150 -6.40 1.39 -18.40
C PRO A 150 -6.70 2.67 -19.21
N VAL A 151 -7.15 3.72 -18.53
CA VAL A 151 -7.35 5.05 -19.10
C VAL A 151 -6.65 6.06 -18.19
N SER A 152 -5.56 6.65 -18.67
CA SER A 152 -4.87 7.73 -17.98
C SER A 152 -5.59 9.05 -18.21
N LYS A 153 -6.34 9.50 -17.22
CA LYS A 153 -7.14 10.71 -17.30
C LYS A 153 -6.78 11.65 -16.16
N GLN A 154 -6.54 12.91 -16.49
CA GLN A 154 -6.28 13.92 -15.48
C GLN A 154 -7.46 14.07 -14.51
N LYS A 155 -7.15 14.28 -13.25
CA LYS A 155 -8.15 14.70 -12.25
C LYS A 155 -8.90 15.94 -12.77
N ARG A 156 -10.20 16.01 -12.50
CA ARG A 156 -10.97 17.23 -12.75
C ARG A 156 -10.48 18.35 -11.85
N PRO A 157 -10.62 19.62 -12.24
CA PRO A 157 -10.31 20.75 -11.36
C PRO A 157 -10.97 20.59 -9.99
N GLY A 158 -10.24 20.90 -8.93
CA GLY A 158 -10.67 20.78 -7.53
C GLY A 158 -10.51 19.37 -6.91
N ILE A 159 -10.35 18.31 -7.69
CA ILE A 159 -10.18 16.95 -7.13
C ILE A 159 -8.83 16.78 -6.43
N ALA A 160 -7.78 17.46 -6.88
CA ALA A 160 -6.48 17.42 -6.20
C ALA A 160 -6.60 18.00 -4.78
N GLU A 161 -7.23 19.15 -4.63
CA GLU A 161 -7.49 19.79 -3.34
C GLU A 161 -8.41 18.93 -2.46
N LEU A 162 -9.55 18.47 -3.00
CA LEU A 162 -10.47 17.58 -2.29
C LEU A 162 -9.74 16.36 -1.71
N SER A 163 -8.91 15.70 -2.52
CA SER A 163 -8.18 14.50 -2.11
C SER A 163 -7.16 14.80 -1.01
N ALA A 164 -6.47 15.93 -1.08
CA ALA A 164 -5.51 16.37 -0.06
C ALA A 164 -6.20 16.72 1.26
N LEU A 165 -7.25 17.53 1.20
CA LEU A 165 -8.01 17.95 2.39
C LEU A 165 -8.72 16.75 3.04
N GLN A 166 -9.21 15.80 2.25
CA GLN A 166 -9.78 14.57 2.78
C GLN A 166 -8.73 13.76 3.57
N ALA A 167 -7.52 13.61 3.03
CA ALA A 167 -6.45 12.90 3.74
C ALA A 167 -6.15 13.56 5.10
N VAL A 168 -6.00 14.87 5.13
CA VAL A 168 -5.75 15.65 6.36
C VAL A 168 -6.93 15.54 7.34
N ALA A 169 -8.17 15.65 6.86
CA ALA A 169 -9.37 15.51 7.68
C ALA A 169 -9.49 14.12 8.34
N HIS A 170 -8.92 13.09 7.72
CA HIS A 170 -8.83 11.72 8.25
C HIS A 170 -7.51 11.43 9.00
N GLY A 171 -6.72 12.46 9.29
CA GLY A 171 -5.54 12.38 10.15
C GLY A 171 -4.21 12.15 9.44
N ALA A 172 -4.11 12.46 8.15
CA ALA A 172 -2.80 12.52 7.50
C ALA A 172 -2.00 13.73 7.98
N ASP A 173 -0.71 13.50 8.26
CA ASP A 173 0.26 14.54 8.63
C ASP A 173 1.02 15.09 7.39
N SER A 174 0.89 14.42 6.26
CA SER A 174 1.49 14.85 5.00
C SER A 174 0.69 14.38 3.79
N VAL A 175 0.84 15.13 2.71
CA VAL A 175 0.37 14.79 1.36
C VAL A 175 1.57 14.85 0.43
N CYS A 176 2.13 13.70 0.09
CA CYS A 176 3.29 13.62 -0.80
C CYS A 176 2.85 13.22 -2.21
N TYR A 177 3.48 13.84 -3.20
CA TYR A 177 3.14 13.58 -4.60
C TYR A 177 4.22 12.76 -5.31
N PHE A 178 3.82 11.72 -5.97
CA PHE A 178 4.58 11.08 -7.00
C PHE A 178 4.07 11.55 -8.38
N GLN A 179 4.84 12.40 -9.11
CA GLN A 179 6.20 12.80 -8.78
C GLN A 179 6.37 14.33 -8.93
N TRP A 180 7.47 14.86 -8.42
CA TRP A 180 7.77 16.27 -8.56
C TRP A 180 7.95 16.67 -10.03
N ARG A 181 8.81 15.98 -10.78
CA ARG A 181 9.08 16.25 -12.18
C ARG A 181 8.91 15.01 -13.04
N ALA A 182 8.28 15.18 -14.19
CA ALA A 182 8.06 14.09 -15.15
C ALA A 182 9.38 13.42 -15.56
N SER A 183 9.42 12.09 -15.48
CA SER A 183 10.57 11.25 -15.79
C SER A 183 10.96 11.36 -17.27
N ARG A 184 12.26 11.35 -17.56
CA ARG A 184 12.78 11.45 -18.94
C ARG A 184 12.55 10.19 -19.76
N GLY A 185 12.44 9.04 -19.11
CA GLY A 185 12.32 7.73 -19.75
C GLY A 185 11.79 6.68 -18.80
N ALA A 186 11.88 5.42 -19.19
CA ALA A 186 11.39 4.23 -18.51
C ALA A 186 9.85 4.19 -18.37
N GLU A 187 9.36 3.26 -17.61
CA GLU A 187 7.93 2.93 -17.52
C GLU A 187 7.08 4.10 -17.01
N GLU A 188 7.64 4.95 -16.16
CA GLU A 188 6.94 6.09 -15.55
C GLU A 188 7.12 7.41 -16.28
N LYS A 189 7.70 7.38 -17.49
CA LYS A 189 7.86 8.58 -18.32
C LYS A 189 6.57 9.38 -18.50
N LEU A 190 5.45 8.69 -18.61
CA LEU A 190 4.15 9.30 -18.85
C LEU A 190 3.28 9.35 -17.56
N HIS A 191 3.88 9.14 -16.40
CA HIS A 191 3.18 9.35 -15.13
C HIS A 191 2.99 10.85 -14.88
N GLY A 192 1.84 11.22 -14.27
CA GLY A 192 1.58 12.60 -13.91
C GLY A 192 2.59 13.14 -12.91
N ALA A 193 2.94 14.40 -13.07
CA ALA A 193 3.91 15.09 -12.22
C ALA A 193 3.43 16.50 -11.91
N VAL A 194 4.00 17.10 -10.87
CA VAL A 194 3.78 18.52 -10.56
C VAL A 194 4.36 19.38 -11.68
N VAL A 195 5.64 19.12 -12.04
CA VAL A 195 6.33 19.77 -13.17
C VAL A 195 6.34 18.83 -14.36
N GLY A 196 5.66 19.20 -15.44
CA GLY A 196 5.63 18.46 -16.69
C GLY A 196 6.96 18.44 -17.45
N HIS A 197 7.02 17.71 -18.57
CA HIS A 197 8.21 17.63 -19.41
C HIS A 197 8.64 18.98 -19.98
N ASP A 198 7.69 19.89 -20.21
CA ASP A 198 7.90 21.25 -20.70
C ASP A 198 8.43 22.22 -19.62
N GLY A 199 8.38 21.82 -18.34
CA GLY A 199 8.89 22.62 -17.22
C GLY A 199 8.07 23.86 -16.90
N ARG A 200 6.81 23.95 -17.33
CA ARG A 200 5.97 25.14 -17.18
C ARG A 200 5.33 25.24 -15.80
N GLU A 201 5.41 26.41 -15.18
CA GLU A 201 4.76 26.73 -13.90
C GLU A 201 3.26 27.08 -14.05
N ASP A 202 2.83 27.50 -15.24
CA ASP A 202 1.43 27.80 -15.54
C ASP A 202 0.60 26.55 -15.90
N ALA A 203 1.20 25.36 -15.86
CA ALA A 203 0.50 24.09 -16.02
C ALA A 203 -0.46 23.85 -14.85
N ARG A 204 -1.66 23.30 -15.16
CA ARG A 204 -2.69 23.08 -14.13
C ARG A 204 -2.22 22.22 -12.95
N PRO A 205 -1.49 21.10 -13.11
CA PRO A 205 -1.01 20.33 -11.97
C PRO A 205 -0.08 21.13 -11.05
N PHE A 206 0.76 22.00 -11.59
CA PHE A 206 1.63 22.87 -10.79
C PHE A 206 0.82 23.87 -9.95
N ARG A 207 -0.12 24.56 -10.58
CA ARG A 207 -0.97 25.55 -9.89
C ARG A 207 -1.85 24.90 -8.82
N GLU A 208 -2.55 23.80 -9.15
CA GLU A 208 -3.38 23.08 -8.18
C GLU A 208 -2.56 22.56 -6.99
N THR A 209 -1.31 22.13 -7.21
CA THR A 209 -0.42 21.71 -6.10
C THR A 209 0.00 22.91 -5.24
N ALA A 210 0.28 24.06 -5.83
CA ALA A 210 0.58 25.29 -5.07
C ALA A 210 -0.64 25.74 -4.25
N GLU A 211 -1.82 25.75 -4.85
CA GLU A 211 -3.10 26.08 -4.18
C GLU A 211 -3.37 25.15 -3.00
N VAL A 212 -3.12 23.85 -3.13
CA VAL A 212 -3.21 22.90 -2.02
C VAL A 212 -2.23 23.29 -0.88
N GLY A 213 -0.98 23.63 -1.22
CA GLY A 213 0.00 24.09 -0.24
C GLY A 213 -0.46 25.33 0.51
N GLU A 214 -0.95 26.34 -0.21
CA GLU A 214 -1.49 27.58 0.39
C GLU A 214 -2.70 27.30 1.31
N THR A 215 -3.59 26.38 0.90
CA THR A 215 -4.74 25.98 1.73
C THR A 215 -4.29 25.29 3.02
N LEU A 216 -3.32 24.37 2.92
CA LEU A 216 -2.80 23.64 4.09
C LEU A 216 -2.04 24.53 5.08
N GLU A 217 -1.38 25.58 4.61
CA GLU A 217 -0.73 26.58 5.49
C GLU A 217 -1.73 27.40 6.32
N GLN A 218 -3.00 27.43 5.93
CA GLN A 218 -4.05 28.19 6.63
C GLN A 218 -4.81 27.35 7.67
N LEU A 219 -4.58 26.04 7.70
CA LEU A 219 -5.20 25.10 8.66
C LEU A 219 -4.37 24.97 9.93
#